data_3e8eabbac091935a93a2fd53f6764818
#
_entry.id   3e8eabbac091935a93a2fd53f6764818
#
_cell.length_a   1.000
_cell.length_b   1.000
_cell.length_c   1.000
_cell.angle_alpha   90.00
_cell.angle_beta   90.00
_cell.angle_gamma   90.00
#
_symmetry.space_group_name_H-M   'P 1'
#
loop_
_entity.id
_entity.type
_entity.pdbx_description
1 polymer ?
#
loop_
_entity_poly.entity_id
_entity_poly.type
_entity_poly.pdbx_seq_one_letter_code
_entity_poly.pdbx_strand_id
1 'polypeptide(L)'
;MKKLLSLILALCMLLSCAAALADVKETVAGAEALTHDELVALAQAETGSFIVYGNTSRIETAVTAFGELYNIAVESSNLKDAEIYTKLKAEVNAGSGADMVMIQDGAQLTYAVEDEWLVNYVPASVKEFVGEDDMLPLVHQYINKLFIYNNLGEAVPAVKNVWELTDPAMKGNIIFKNPENEQVNMNFLIMLTNDDWSAKLAEAYKAWAGKDIELGDYKNAGYKWIAEFLGNCTFGSSDTNIAEEVSQETAAGKIGLFVLSKLRSSSVLADNLTVAQYDASANGYTVEPFAGFMYPMYAMVSAAANRPYTAMLFIEYLMTAEGFEPWGKSIGAYSSNVQIPAKEGDLGIETWKATLVMEDPDFILDNGDEVRTFVSKYIQ
;
A
#
# COMPACT_ATOMS: atom_id res chain seq x y z
N MET A 1 33.27 -14.65 36.83
CA MET A 1 33.16 -15.70 35.81
C MET A 1 31.81 -15.71 35.12
N LYS A 2 30.64 -15.84 35.83
CA LYS A 2 29.31 -15.88 35.15
C LYS A 2 29.00 -14.61 34.32
N LYS A 3 29.33 -13.40 34.79
CA LYS A 3 29.13 -12.13 34.04
C LYS A 3 30.03 -12.01 32.80
N LEU A 4 31.25 -12.55 32.84
CA LEU A 4 32.17 -12.54 31.71
C LEU A 4 31.70 -13.54 30.63
N LEU A 5 31.17 -14.72 31.05
CA LEU A 5 30.64 -15.72 30.14
C LEU A 5 29.38 -15.21 29.42
N SER A 6 28.50 -14.49 30.13
CA SER A 6 27.29 -13.88 29.54
C SER A 6 27.63 -12.74 28.56
N LEU A 7 28.69 -11.98 28.83
CA LEU A 7 29.13 -10.92 27.92
C LEU A 7 29.76 -11.49 26.64
N ILE A 8 30.54 -12.58 26.78
CA ILE A 8 31.14 -13.29 25.64
C ILE A 8 30.04 -13.95 24.80
N LEU A 9 29.01 -14.56 25.44
CA LEU A 9 27.88 -15.15 24.73
C LEU A 9 27.06 -14.10 23.97
N ALA A 10 26.80 -12.95 24.59
CA ALA A 10 26.11 -11.82 23.93
C ALA A 10 26.94 -11.23 22.76
N LEU A 11 28.26 -11.13 22.94
CA LEU A 11 29.17 -10.65 21.88
C LEU A 11 29.25 -11.65 20.71
N CYS A 12 29.27 -12.97 21.00
CA CYS A 12 29.24 -14.02 19.98
C CYS A 12 27.91 -14.04 19.23
N MET A 13 26.77 -13.81 19.90
CA MET A 13 25.47 -13.68 19.25
C MET A 13 25.38 -12.45 18.35
N LEU A 14 25.88 -11.30 18.79
CA LEU A 14 25.94 -10.08 18.00
C LEU A 14 26.84 -10.23 16.76
N LEU A 15 28.00 -10.90 16.92
CA LEU A 15 28.90 -11.18 15.81
C LEU A 15 28.33 -12.21 14.81
N SER A 16 27.59 -13.22 15.28
CA SER A 16 26.95 -14.18 14.40
C SER A 16 25.75 -13.57 13.65
N CYS A 17 24.95 -12.70 14.28
CA CYS A 17 23.89 -11.95 13.62
C CYS A 17 24.42 -10.99 12.56
N ALA A 18 25.49 -10.23 12.88
CA ALA A 18 26.11 -9.32 11.91
C ALA A 18 26.71 -10.06 10.70
N ALA A 19 27.28 -11.26 10.92
CA ALA A 19 27.78 -12.10 9.83
C ALA A 19 26.66 -12.69 8.96
N ALA A 20 25.53 -13.08 9.55
CA ALA A 20 24.35 -13.57 8.80
C ALA A 20 23.70 -12.46 7.97
N LEU A 21 23.59 -11.24 8.49
CA LEU A 21 23.06 -10.09 7.78
C LEU A 21 23.97 -9.67 6.60
N ALA A 22 25.28 -9.73 6.76
CA ALA A 22 26.25 -9.48 5.70
C ALA A 22 26.12 -10.55 4.59
N ASP A 23 25.84 -11.80 4.96
CA ASP A 23 25.69 -12.91 4.03
C ASP A 23 24.46 -12.77 3.12
N VAL A 24 23.29 -12.38 3.64
CA VAL A 24 22.08 -12.16 2.83
C VAL A 24 22.28 -11.01 1.82
N LYS A 25 22.83 -9.89 2.26
CA LYS A 25 23.10 -8.72 1.41
C LYS A 25 24.09 -9.07 0.27
N GLU A 26 25.18 -9.76 0.62
CA GLU A 26 26.17 -10.24 -0.34
C GLU A 26 25.55 -11.27 -1.32
N THR A 27 24.69 -12.17 -0.82
CA THR A 27 23.99 -13.16 -1.62
C THR A 27 23.07 -12.50 -2.64
N VAL A 28 22.26 -11.50 -2.20
CA VAL A 28 21.36 -10.75 -3.09
C VAL A 28 22.15 -9.98 -4.14
N ALA A 29 23.22 -9.29 -3.77
CA ALA A 29 24.07 -8.56 -4.69
C ALA A 29 24.76 -9.49 -5.70
N GLY A 30 25.17 -10.70 -5.28
CA GLY A 30 25.77 -11.71 -6.16
C GLY A 30 24.77 -12.35 -7.14
N ALA A 31 23.47 -12.28 -6.83
CA ALA A 31 22.41 -12.88 -7.64
C ALA A 31 21.95 -12.02 -8.83
N GLU A 32 22.34 -10.76 -8.93
CA GLU A 32 21.94 -9.87 -10.04
C GLU A 32 22.37 -10.39 -11.43
N ALA A 33 23.41 -11.22 -11.49
CA ALA A 33 23.93 -11.82 -12.73
C ALA A 33 23.42 -13.24 -13.02
N LEU A 34 22.63 -13.82 -12.11
CA LEU A 34 22.10 -15.18 -12.27
C LEU A 34 21.02 -15.23 -13.34
N THR A 35 21.04 -16.31 -14.12
CA THR A 35 19.91 -16.67 -14.98
C THR A 35 18.78 -17.25 -14.12
N HIS A 36 17.56 -17.29 -14.66
CA HIS A 36 16.42 -17.93 -14.01
C HIS A 36 16.71 -19.38 -13.59
N ASP A 37 17.28 -20.18 -14.50
CA ASP A 37 17.58 -21.60 -14.21
C ASP A 37 18.61 -21.77 -13.07
N GLU A 38 19.62 -20.90 -13.02
CA GLU A 38 20.60 -20.88 -11.93
C GLU A 38 19.96 -20.49 -10.60
N LEU A 39 19.07 -19.47 -10.61
CA LEU A 39 18.35 -19.05 -9.42
C LEU A 39 17.40 -20.15 -8.92
N VAL A 40 16.69 -20.85 -9.83
CA VAL A 40 15.85 -22.02 -9.49
C VAL A 40 16.69 -23.13 -8.85
N ALA A 41 17.84 -23.46 -9.42
CA ALA A 41 18.72 -24.52 -8.89
C ALA A 41 19.22 -24.19 -7.47
N LEU A 42 19.62 -22.92 -7.24
CA LEU A 42 20.06 -22.45 -5.92
C LEU A 42 18.91 -22.45 -4.90
N ALA A 43 17.73 -21.96 -5.28
CA ALA A 43 16.54 -21.95 -4.43
C ALA A 43 16.09 -23.38 -4.01
N GLN A 44 16.17 -24.33 -4.94
CA GLN A 44 15.85 -25.74 -4.66
C GLN A 44 16.89 -26.44 -3.80
N ALA A 45 18.12 -25.94 -3.78
CA ALA A 45 19.19 -26.47 -2.90
C ALA A 45 19.05 -25.99 -1.44
N GLU A 46 18.34 -24.91 -1.20
CA GLU A 46 18.05 -24.42 0.15
C GLU A 46 17.09 -25.37 0.88
N THR A 47 17.18 -25.47 2.21
CA THR A 47 16.40 -26.39 3.04
C THR A 47 15.51 -25.65 4.04
N GLY A 48 14.46 -26.33 4.53
CA GLY A 48 13.46 -25.77 5.43
C GLY A 48 12.28 -25.13 4.68
N SER A 49 11.33 -24.55 5.40
CA SER A 49 10.19 -23.83 4.81
C SER A 49 10.62 -22.42 4.39
N PHE A 50 10.10 -21.97 3.26
CA PHE A 50 10.17 -20.59 2.83
C PHE A 50 9.06 -19.79 3.51
N ILE A 51 9.40 -18.74 4.26
CA ILE A 51 8.49 -17.99 5.13
C ILE A 51 8.26 -16.59 4.58
N VAL A 52 6.98 -16.25 4.33
CA VAL A 52 6.57 -14.95 3.78
C VAL A 52 5.59 -14.24 4.70
N TYR A 53 5.83 -12.96 4.98
CA TYR A 53 4.83 -12.08 5.59
C TYR A 53 4.28 -11.11 4.56
N GLY A 54 2.96 -10.90 4.58
CA GLY A 54 2.32 -9.89 3.74
C GLY A 54 1.07 -9.35 4.38
N ASN A 55 0.65 -8.15 3.99
CA ASN A 55 -0.53 -7.49 4.51
C ASN A 55 -1.80 -7.73 3.67
N THR A 56 -1.82 -8.82 2.93
CA THR A 56 -2.95 -9.23 2.09
C THR A 56 -3.16 -10.73 2.12
N SER A 57 -4.41 -11.18 2.19
CA SER A 57 -4.75 -12.62 2.11
C SER A 57 -4.39 -13.24 0.75
N ARG A 58 -4.12 -12.45 -0.28
CA ARG A 58 -3.71 -12.94 -1.61
C ARG A 58 -2.31 -13.51 -1.60
N ILE A 59 -1.48 -13.14 -0.62
CA ILE A 59 -0.13 -13.68 -0.49
C ILE A 59 -0.14 -15.19 -0.27
N GLU A 60 -1.10 -15.71 0.51
CA GLU A 60 -1.25 -17.15 0.73
C GLU A 60 -1.48 -17.90 -0.59
N THR A 61 -2.33 -17.35 -1.47
CA THR A 61 -2.58 -17.94 -2.79
C THR A 61 -1.33 -17.94 -3.66
N ALA A 62 -0.60 -16.82 -3.71
CA ALA A 62 0.61 -16.69 -4.52
C ALA A 62 1.73 -17.62 -4.01
N VAL A 63 1.95 -17.65 -2.69
CA VAL A 63 2.97 -18.50 -2.05
C VAL A 63 2.68 -19.98 -2.25
N THR A 64 1.40 -20.39 -2.13
CA THR A 64 1.00 -21.79 -2.36
C THR A 64 1.26 -22.21 -3.80
N ALA A 65 0.83 -21.40 -4.78
CA ALA A 65 1.08 -21.68 -6.20
C ALA A 65 2.57 -21.76 -6.53
N PHE A 66 3.37 -20.85 -5.98
CA PHE A 66 4.83 -20.89 -6.10
C PHE A 66 5.44 -22.17 -5.51
N GLY A 67 5.02 -22.55 -4.30
CA GLY A 67 5.51 -23.76 -3.64
C GLY A 67 5.21 -25.03 -4.45
N GLU A 68 4.02 -25.10 -5.05
CA GLU A 68 3.64 -26.21 -5.95
C GLU A 68 4.47 -26.20 -7.24
N LEU A 69 4.65 -25.04 -7.86
CA LEU A 69 5.39 -24.88 -9.11
C LEU A 69 6.85 -25.33 -8.99
N TYR A 70 7.53 -24.93 -7.91
CA TYR A 70 8.96 -25.18 -7.72
C TYR A 70 9.26 -26.34 -6.76
N ASN A 71 8.23 -27.02 -6.25
CA ASN A 71 8.36 -28.10 -5.25
C ASN A 71 9.11 -27.64 -4.00
N ILE A 72 8.74 -26.48 -3.46
CA ILE A 72 9.32 -25.84 -2.28
C ILE A 72 8.29 -25.83 -1.14
N ALA A 73 8.69 -26.21 0.07
CA ALA A 73 7.84 -26.07 1.26
C ALA A 73 7.69 -24.59 1.62
N VAL A 74 6.45 -24.13 1.79
CA VAL A 74 6.13 -22.71 2.00
C VAL A 74 5.26 -22.47 3.22
N GLU A 75 5.43 -21.34 3.86
CA GLU A 75 4.59 -20.83 4.95
C GLU A 75 4.33 -19.34 4.70
N SER A 76 3.11 -18.88 4.96
CA SER A 76 2.77 -17.47 4.85
C SER A 76 1.93 -16.98 6.02
N SER A 77 2.04 -15.68 6.32
CA SER A 77 1.22 -15.01 7.32
C SER A 77 0.68 -13.71 6.77
N ASN A 78 -0.65 -13.53 6.90
CA ASN A 78 -1.30 -12.26 6.59
C ASN A 78 -1.33 -11.41 7.87
N LEU A 79 -0.49 -10.36 7.92
CA LEU A 79 -0.27 -9.50 9.07
C LEU A 79 -0.46 -8.04 8.66
N LYS A 80 -0.73 -7.16 9.61
CA LYS A 80 -0.70 -5.70 9.37
C LYS A 80 0.74 -5.22 9.26
N ASP A 81 0.98 -4.13 8.52
CA ASP A 81 2.33 -3.57 8.36
C ASP A 81 3.05 -3.35 9.69
N ALA A 82 2.41 -2.73 10.67
CA ALA A 82 3.01 -2.51 12.00
C ALA A 82 3.42 -3.82 12.71
N GLU A 83 2.67 -4.91 12.50
CA GLU A 83 3.02 -6.23 13.03
C GLU A 83 4.20 -6.83 12.28
N ILE A 84 4.25 -6.67 10.93
CA ILE A 84 5.37 -7.12 10.10
C ILE A 84 6.66 -6.42 10.56
N TYR A 85 6.65 -5.09 10.69
CA TYR A 85 7.84 -4.33 11.11
C TYR A 85 8.31 -4.73 12.51
N THR A 86 7.37 -4.92 13.45
CA THR A 86 7.71 -5.34 14.82
C THR A 86 8.37 -6.72 14.83
N LYS A 87 7.84 -7.69 14.06
CA LYS A 87 8.40 -9.03 13.93
C LYS A 87 9.74 -8.98 13.22
N LEU A 88 9.82 -8.29 12.08
CA LEU A 88 11.03 -8.16 11.28
C LEU A 88 12.21 -7.65 12.11
N LYS A 89 12.01 -6.57 12.87
CA LYS A 89 13.04 -6.04 13.79
C LYS A 89 13.53 -7.07 14.80
N ALA A 90 12.63 -7.83 15.40
CA ALA A 90 12.98 -8.86 16.38
C ALA A 90 13.72 -10.04 15.73
N GLU A 91 13.28 -10.47 14.55
CA GLU A 91 13.80 -11.60 13.79
C GLU A 91 15.19 -11.30 13.20
N VAL A 92 15.41 -10.11 12.66
CA VAL A 92 16.72 -9.65 12.19
C VAL A 92 17.73 -9.64 13.35
N ASN A 93 17.33 -9.13 14.52
CA ASN A 93 18.18 -9.17 15.71
C ASN A 93 18.46 -10.60 16.20
N ALA A 94 17.58 -11.55 15.93
CA ALA A 94 17.75 -12.97 16.26
C ALA A 94 18.53 -13.74 15.18
N GLY A 95 18.72 -13.17 13.99
CA GLY A 95 19.37 -13.80 12.83
C GLY A 95 18.56 -14.94 12.20
N SER A 96 17.24 -14.93 12.35
CA SER A 96 16.34 -15.93 11.75
C SER A 96 14.89 -15.44 11.81
N GLY A 97 14.15 -15.53 10.69
CA GLY A 97 12.76 -15.10 10.62
C GLY A 97 12.13 -15.33 9.24
N ALA A 98 11.29 -14.40 8.84
CA ALA A 98 10.76 -14.40 7.47
C ALA A 98 11.88 -14.23 6.45
N ASP A 99 11.72 -14.89 5.31
CA ASP A 99 12.66 -14.80 4.18
C ASP A 99 12.30 -13.60 3.27
N MET A 100 11.02 -13.28 3.16
CA MET A 100 10.52 -12.22 2.31
C MET A 100 9.34 -11.52 2.97
N VAL A 101 9.21 -10.21 2.75
CA VAL A 101 8.05 -9.44 3.16
C VAL A 101 7.41 -8.70 1.99
N MET A 102 6.07 -8.57 2.05
CA MET A 102 5.28 -7.72 1.18
C MET A 102 4.54 -6.68 2.02
N ILE A 103 4.86 -5.41 1.83
CA ILE A 103 4.44 -4.29 2.68
C ILE A 103 4.02 -3.09 1.83
N GLN A 104 3.18 -2.22 2.39
CA GLN A 104 2.62 -1.06 1.68
C GLN A 104 2.95 0.30 2.31
N ASP A 105 3.58 0.37 3.48
CA ASP A 105 3.96 1.64 4.11
C ASP A 105 5.38 2.05 3.66
N GLY A 106 5.45 2.88 2.62
CA GLY A 106 6.72 3.36 2.05
C GLY A 106 7.58 4.14 3.03
N ALA A 107 6.99 4.90 3.96
CA ALA A 107 7.74 5.67 4.94
C ALA A 107 8.44 4.75 5.96
N GLN A 108 7.75 3.72 6.49
CA GLN A 108 8.40 2.75 7.36
C GLN A 108 9.38 1.85 6.59
N LEU A 109 9.13 1.59 5.31
CA LEU A 109 10.07 0.85 4.47
C LEU A 109 11.41 1.57 4.36
N THR A 110 11.44 2.89 4.22
CA THR A 110 12.68 3.67 4.16
C THR A 110 13.54 3.39 5.40
N TYR A 111 12.96 3.46 6.61
CA TYR A 111 13.69 3.10 7.82
C TYR A 111 14.17 1.64 7.83
N ALA A 112 13.35 0.69 7.36
CA ALA A 112 13.74 -0.71 7.35
C ALA A 112 14.89 -1.00 6.37
N VAL A 113 15.00 -0.24 5.28
CA VAL A 113 16.11 -0.31 4.34
C VAL A 113 17.36 0.37 4.90
N GLU A 114 17.24 1.56 5.50
CA GLU A 114 18.35 2.28 6.12
C GLU A 114 18.95 1.51 7.31
N ASP A 115 18.12 0.88 8.13
CA ASP A 115 18.54 0.02 9.24
C ASP A 115 19.01 -1.37 8.80
N GLU A 116 19.05 -1.63 7.47
CA GLU A 116 19.48 -2.89 6.86
C GLU A 116 18.64 -4.11 7.29
N TRP A 117 17.35 -3.94 7.62
CA TRP A 117 16.44 -5.06 7.91
C TRP A 117 15.88 -5.69 6.66
N LEU A 118 15.84 -4.93 5.56
CA LEU A 118 15.36 -5.34 4.25
C LEU A 118 16.40 -5.09 3.17
N VAL A 119 16.46 -6.00 2.23
CA VAL A 119 17.35 -5.94 1.07
C VAL A 119 16.53 -5.89 -0.20
N ASN A 120 16.78 -4.89 -1.02
CA ASN A 120 16.11 -4.74 -2.32
C ASN A 120 16.68 -5.74 -3.34
N TYR A 121 15.80 -6.35 -4.11
CA TYR A 121 16.16 -7.21 -5.24
C TYR A 121 15.27 -6.89 -6.44
N VAL A 122 15.88 -6.60 -7.58
CA VAL A 122 15.18 -6.41 -8.86
C VAL A 122 15.57 -7.55 -9.79
N PRO A 123 14.63 -8.45 -10.15
CA PRO A 123 14.92 -9.56 -11.05
C PRO A 123 15.40 -9.07 -12.41
N ALA A 124 16.48 -9.63 -12.94
CA ALA A 124 17.02 -9.27 -14.24
C ALA A 124 15.99 -9.44 -15.37
N SER A 125 15.12 -10.44 -15.26
CA SER A 125 14.06 -10.75 -16.22
C SER A 125 12.99 -9.66 -16.37
N VAL A 126 12.82 -8.78 -15.40
CA VAL A 126 11.79 -7.73 -15.41
C VAL A 126 12.35 -6.31 -15.41
N LYS A 127 13.66 -6.14 -15.27
CA LYS A 127 14.32 -4.84 -15.11
C LYS A 127 14.01 -3.85 -16.25
N GLU A 128 13.84 -4.32 -17.48
CA GLU A 128 13.48 -3.49 -18.62
C GLU A 128 12.01 -3.08 -18.67
N PHE A 129 11.17 -3.69 -17.83
CA PHE A 129 9.71 -3.53 -17.84
C PHE A 129 9.16 -2.86 -16.58
N VAL A 130 10.04 -2.49 -15.65
CA VAL A 130 9.71 -1.74 -14.42
C VAL A 130 10.32 -0.35 -14.53
N GLY A 131 9.57 0.69 -14.19
CA GLY A 131 10.06 2.06 -14.20
C GLY A 131 11.21 2.27 -13.21
N GLU A 132 12.14 3.19 -13.50
CA GLU A 132 13.30 3.47 -12.63
C GLU A 132 12.85 3.83 -11.20
N ASP A 133 11.80 4.62 -11.04
CA ASP A 133 11.25 5.02 -9.75
C ASP A 133 10.60 3.84 -8.98
N ASP A 134 10.24 2.76 -9.67
CA ASP A 134 9.60 1.58 -9.10
C ASP A 134 10.62 0.46 -8.75
N MET A 135 11.92 0.66 -8.99
CA MET A 135 12.97 -0.35 -8.76
C MET A 135 13.64 -0.27 -7.40
N LEU A 136 13.65 0.90 -6.77
CA LEU A 136 14.39 1.10 -5.49
C LEU A 136 13.59 1.98 -4.53
N PRO A 137 12.83 1.35 -3.63
CA PRO A 137 12.61 -0.09 -3.45
C PRO A 137 11.67 -0.69 -4.53
N LEU A 138 11.79 -2.01 -4.78
CA LEU A 138 10.99 -2.67 -5.82
C LEU A 138 9.49 -2.62 -5.47
N VAL A 139 8.76 -1.93 -6.30
CA VAL A 139 7.30 -1.91 -6.27
C VAL A 139 6.76 -3.14 -6.99
N HIS A 140 6.04 -4.00 -6.29
CA HIS A 140 5.33 -5.12 -6.89
C HIS A 140 4.07 -4.65 -7.62
N GLN A 141 3.30 -3.77 -6.98
CA GLN A 141 2.03 -3.30 -7.51
C GLN A 141 1.62 -1.97 -6.90
N TYR A 142 0.67 -1.32 -7.55
CA TYR A 142 -0.09 -0.20 -7.01
C TYR A 142 -1.52 -0.62 -6.70
N ILE A 143 -2.09 -0.01 -5.65
CA ILE A 143 -3.47 -0.21 -5.22
C ILE A 143 -4.12 1.16 -5.08
N ASN A 144 -5.33 1.32 -5.62
CA ASN A 144 -6.08 2.56 -5.49
C ASN A 144 -7.21 2.44 -4.45
N LYS A 145 -7.46 3.54 -3.75
CA LYS A 145 -8.67 3.79 -2.96
C LYS A 145 -9.38 5.00 -3.56
N LEU A 146 -10.65 4.80 -3.89
CA LEU A 146 -11.43 5.81 -4.59
C LEU A 146 -12.64 6.22 -3.77
N PHE A 147 -13.14 7.44 -3.98
CA PHE A 147 -14.47 7.80 -3.55
C PHE A 147 -15.47 6.98 -4.38
N ILE A 148 -16.30 6.21 -3.70
CA ILE A 148 -17.31 5.36 -4.31
C ILE A 148 -18.65 5.69 -3.68
N TYR A 149 -19.59 6.05 -4.51
CA TYR A 149 -20.86 6.66 -4.15
C TYR A 149 -22.01 5.68 -4.36
N ASN A 150 -22.90 5.58 -3.38
CA ASN A 150 -24.15 4.83 -3.55
C ASN A 150 -25.15 5.66 -4.37
N ASN A 151 -25.45 5.20 -5.59
CA ASN A 151 -26.30 5.89 -6.55
C ASN A 151 -27.77 5.47 -6.49
N LEU A 152 -28.18 4.69 -5.51
CA LEU A 152 -29.59 4.34 -5.31
C LEU A 152 -30.39 5.54 -4.83
N GLY A 153 -31.44 5.83 -5.57
CA GLY A 153 -32.31 6.96 -5.31
C GLY A 153 -31.77 8.25 -5.93
N GLU A 154 -32.60 8.95 -6.69
CA GLU A 154 -32.26 10.21 -7.36
C GLU A 154 -32.03 11.40 -6.40
N ALA A 155 -32.03 11.16 -5.10
CA ALA A 155 -32.16 12.20 -4.09
C ALA A 155 -30.86 12.92 -3.74
N VAL A 156 -29.67 12.36 -4.06
CA VAL A 156 -28.38 12.97 -3.71
C VAL A 156 -27.51 13.07 -4.96
N PRO A 157 -27.19 14.28 -5.44
CA PRO A 157 -26.30 14.45 -6.58
C PRO A 157 -24.89 13.93 -6.24
N ALA A 158 -24.22 13.30 -7.23
CA ALA A 158 -22.83 12.90 -7.10
C ALA A 158 -21.93 14.11 -6.76
N VAL A 159 -21.03 13.93 -5.80
CA VAL A 159 -20.01 14.96 -5.44
C VAL A 159 -19.09 15.18 -6.64
N LYS A 160 -18.85 16.43 -7.01
CA LYS A 160 -17.98 16.83 -8.13
C LYS A 160 -16.70 17.53 -7.69
N ASN A 161 -16.67 17.97 -6.44
CA ASN A 161 -15.53 18.64 -5.85
C ASN A 161 -15.34 18.13 -4.43
N VAL A 162 -14.10 17.84 -4.03
CA VAL A 162 -13.82 17.31 -2.70
C VAL A 162 -14.25 18.24 -1.56
N TRP A 163 -14.43 19.53 -1.82
CA TRP A 163 -14.95 20.47 -0.83
C TRP A 163 -16.44 20.28 -0.52
N GLU A 164 -17.19 19.64 -1.39
CA GLU A 164 -18.57 19.25 -1.08
C GLU A 164 -18.64 18.24 0.06
N LEU A 165 -17.57 17.43 0.24
CA LEU A 165 -17.44 16.47 1.35
C LEU A 165 -17.28 17.18 2.72
N THR A 166 -16.91 18.45 2.72
CA THR A 166 -16.77 19.27 3.93
C THR A 166 -18.07 19.99 4.34
N ASP A 167 -19.09 19.95 3.47
CA ASP A 167 -20.40 20.55 3.80
C ASP A 167 -21.01 19.83 5.02
N PRO A 168 -21.52 20.57 6.04
CA PRO A 168 -22.20 20.00 7.19
C PRO A 168 -23.35 19.03 6.85
N ALA A 169 -23.97 19.16 5.67
CA ALA A 169 -25.00 18.23 5.20
C ALA A 169 -24.45 16.82 4.90
N MET A 170 -23.15 16.67 4.70
CA MET A 170 -22.46 15.39 4.48
C MET A 170 -22.15 14.64 5.78
N LYS A 171 -22.41 15.25 6.95
CA LYS A 171 -22.07 14.63 8.22
C LYS A 171 -22.74 13.26 8.40
N GLY A 172 -21.90 12.24 8.62
CA GLY A 172 -22.34 10.84 8.75
C GLY A 172 -22.65 10.13 7.45
N ASN A 173 -22.53 10.81 6.31
CA ASN A 173 -22.71 10.22 4.97
C ASN A 173 -21.39 9.78 4.31
N ILE A 174 -20.26 10.05 4.95
CA ILE A 174 -18.93 9.68 4.45
C ILE A 174 -18.36 8.59 5.35
N ILE A 175 -17.93 7.49 4.75
CA ILE A 175 -17.29 6.38 5.48
C ILE A 175 -15.83 6.30 5.05
N PHE A 176 -14.94 6.53 6.01
CA PHE A 176 -13.49 6.49 5.81
C PHE A 176 -12.87 5.46 6.75
N LYS A 177 -11.89 4.69 6.30
CA LYS A 177 -11.18 3.77 7.20
C LYS A 177 -10.31 4.57 8.16
N ASN A 178 -10.42 4.27 9.47
CA ASN A 178 -9.69 5.01 10.49
C ASN A 178 -8.19 5.10 10.18
N PRO A 179 -7.63 6.30 9.92
CA PRO A 179 -6.23 6.47 9.53
C PRO A 179 -5.22 6.16 10.64
N GLU A 180 -5.64 6.08 11.91
CA GLU A 180 -4.76 5.58 12.99
C GLU A 180 -4.54 4.07 12.93
N ASN A 181 -5.45 3.34 12.27
CA ASN A 181 -5.37 1.89 12.11
C ASN A 181 -4.92 1.45 10.70
N GLU A 182 -4.77 2.40 9.78
CA GLU A 182 -4.38 2.15 8.39
C GLU A 182 -3.42 3.23 7.90
N GLN A 183 -2.15 2.89 7.84
CA GLN A 183 -1.08 3.86 7.57
C GLN A 183 -1.23 4.55 6.21
N VAL A 184 -1.61 3.82 5.14
CA VAL A 184 -1.80 4.44 3.81
C VAL A 184 -2.93 5.47 3.78
N ASN A 185 -3.94 5.34 4.64
CA ASN A 185 -4.97 6.37 4.80
C ASN A 185 -4.43 7.62 5.51
N MET A 186 -3.53 7.43 6.48
CA MET A 186 -2.82 8.52 7.14
C MET A 186 -1.87 9.20 6.16
N ASN A 187 -1.11 8.42 5.37
CA ASN A 187 -0.20 8.94 4.35
C ASN A 187 -0.93 9.79 3.31
N PHE A 188 -2.12 9.35 2.87
CA PHE A 188 -2.98 10.17 2.02
C PHE A 188 -3.29 11.54 2.63
N LEU A 189 -3.67 11.59 3.91
CA LEU A 189 -3.94 12.86 4.58
C LEU A 189 -2.67 13.73 4.72
N ILE A 190 -1.52 13.10 5.00
CA ILE A 190 -0.23 13.80 5.07
C ILE A 190 0.07 14.45 3.71
N MET A 191 -0.06 13.72 2.62
CA MET A 191 0.20 14.24 1.27
C MET A 191 -0.62 15.49 0.93
N LEU A 192 -1.86 15.59 1.40
CA LEU A 192 -2.71 16.76 1.16
C LEU A 192 -2.18 18.05 1.79
N THR A 193 -1.24 17.95 2.73
CA THR A 193 -0.63 19.10 3.41
C THR A 193 0.58 19.68 2.69
N ASN A 194 1.12 19.00 1.65
CA ASN A 194 2.21 19.52 0.87
C ASN A 194 1.76 20.74 0.02
N ASP A 195 2.73 21.51 -0.44
CA ASP A 195 2.45 22.77 -1.13
C ASP A 195 1.65 22.57 -2.42
N ASP A 196 1.96 21.52 -3.20
CA ASP A 196 1.30 21.24 -4.48
C ASP A 196 -0.16 20.83 -4.28
N TRP A 197 -0.44 19.89 -3.39
CA TRP A 197 -1.83 19.46 -3.11
C TRP A 197 -2.62 20.54 -2.39
N SER A 198 -1.97 21.29 -1.48
CA SER A 198 -2.60 22.43 -0.83
C SER A 198 -3.01 23.52 -1.84
N ALA A 199 -2.16 23.82 -2.83
CA ALA A 199 -2.49 24.75 -3.90
C ALA A 199 -3.67 24.25 -4.75
N LYS A 200 -3.65 22.97 -5.17
CA LYS A 200 -4.78 22.35 -5.90
C LYS A 200 -6.08 22.39 -5.12
N LEU A 201 -6.03 22.15 -3.80
CA LEU A 201 -7.19 22.25 -2.92
C LEU A 201 -7.71 23.70 -2.82
N ALA A 202 -6.83 24.68 -2.75
CA ALA A 202 -7.24 26.10 -2.75
C ALA A 202 -7.91 26.52 -4.05
N GLU A 203 -7.39 26.07 -5.20
CA GLU A 203 -8.00 26.30 -6.52
C GLU A 203 -9.37 25.61 -6.64
N ALA A 204 -9.47 24.35 -6.18
CA ALA A 204 -10.73 23.61 -6.16
C ALA A 204 -11.77 24.29 -5.25
N TYR A 205 -11.34 24.85 -4.10
CA TYR A 205 -12.22 25.65 -3.24
C TYR A 205 -12.77 26.88 -3.97
N LYS A 206 -11.88 27.60 -4.65
CA LYS A 206 -12.28 28.79 -5.42
C LYS A 206 -13.28 28.45 -6.52
N ALA A 207 -13.08 27.32 -7.22
CA ALA A 207 -14.01 26.85 -8.24
C ALA A 207 -15.39 26.46 -7.65
N TRP A 208 -15.40 25.84 -6.48
CA TRP A 208 -16.62 25.43 -5.78
C TRP A 208 -17.35 26.60 -5.10
N ALA A 209 -16.63 27.39 -4.29
CA ALA A 209 -17.21 28.43 -3.45
C ALA A 209 -17.35 29.80 -4.15
N GLY A 210 -16.72 29.98 -5.34
CA GLY A 210 -16.69 31.26 -6.08
C GLY A 210 -15.84 32.35 -5.42
N LYS A 211 -15.01 32.03 -4.43
CA LYS A 211 -14.13 32.95 -3.69
C LYS A 211 -12.86 32.26 -3.24
N ASP A 212 -11.82 33.04 -2.94
CA ASP A 212 -10.59 32.50 -2.36
C ASP A 212 -10.86 31.90 -0.97
N ILE A 213 -10.08 30.87 -0.63
CA ILE A 213 -10.21 30.16 0.65
C ILE A 213 -9.73 31.05 1.81
N GLU A 214 -10.52 31.09 2.87
CA GLU A 214 -10.14 31.69 4.15
C GLU A 214 -9.63 30.58 5.08
N LEU A 215 -8.34 30.59 5.36
CA LEU A 215 -7.68 29.52 6.12
C LEU A 215 -8.03 29.55 7.61
N GLY A 216 -8.31 30.74 8.19
CA GLY A 216 -8.47 30.87 9.63
C GLY A 216 -7.18 30.49 10.35
N ASP A 217 -7.29 29.56 11.32
CA ASP A 217 -6.14 29.07 12.10
C ASP A 217 -5.40 27.87 11.45
N TYR A 218 -5.82 27.44 10.26
CA TYR A 218 -5.17 26.34 9.55
C TYR A 218 -3.92 26.83 8.79
N LYS A 219 -2.89 25.99 8.75
CA LYS A 219 -1.62 26.31 8.08
C LYS A 219 -1.78 26.50 6.58
N ASN A 220 -2.58 25.65 5.94
CA ASN A 220 -2.88 25.70 4.52
C ASN A 220 -4.22 25.03 4.19
N ALA A 221 -4.58 24.96 2.91
CA ALA A 221 -5.85 24.39 2.46
C ALA A 221 -5.98 22.89 2.77
N GLY A 222 -4.86 22.14 2.75
CA GLY A 222 -4.84 20.74 3.13
C GLY A 222 -5.28 20.50 4.57
N TYR A 223 -4.67 21.20 5.53
CA TYR A 223 -5.08 21.11 6.94
C TYR A 223 -6.55 21.47 7.16
N LYS A 224 -7.03 22.51 6.46
CA LYS A 224 -8.45 22.91 6.57
C LYS A 224 -9.36 21.81 6.03
N TRP A 225 -9.07 21.31 4.84
CA TRP A 225 -9.86 20.26 4.22
C TRP A 225 -9.89 19.00 5.10
N ILE A 226 -8.75 18.55 5.62
CA ILE A 226 -8.63 17.39 6.51
C ILE A 226 -9.54 17.54 7.73
N ALA A 227 -9.48 18.69 8.41
CA ALA A 227 -10.28 18.94 9.61
C ALA A 227 -11.78 18.87 9.34
N GLU A 228 -12.24 19.51 8.27
CA GLU A 228 -13.64 19.57 7.89
C GLU A 228 -14.14 18.23 7.33
N PHE A 229 -13.33 17.54 6.52
CA PHE A 229 -13.64 16.21 5.99
C PHE A 229 -13.78 15.19 7.11
N LEU A 230 -12.78 15.08 8.00
CA LEU A 230 -12.83 14.13 9.12
C LEU A 230 -13.97 14.43 10.08
N GLY A 231 -14.34 15.70 10.24
CA GLY A 231 -15.51 16.12 11.04
C GLY A 231 -16.84 15.61 10.51
N ASN A 232 -16.92 15.24 9.23
CA ASN A 232 -18.09 14.68 8.57
C ASN A 232 -18.05 13.15 8.45
N CYS A 233 -16.87 12.52 8.64
CA CYS A 233 -16.70 11.09 8.47
C CYS A 233 -17.28 10.25 9.61
N THR A 234 -17.73 9.06 9.26
CA THR A 234 -17.78 7.90 10.15
C THR A 234 -16.61 6.98 9.84
N PHE A 235 -16.08 6.26 10.84
CA PHE A 235 -14.88 5.46 10.67
C PHE A 235 -15.18 3.96 10.56
N GLY A 236 -14.86 3.40 9.38
CA GLY A 236 -14.96 1.96 9.12
C GLY A 236 -13.72 1.21 9.62
N SER A 237 -13.89 -0.08 9.92
CA SER A 237 -12.82 -0.96 10.42
C SER A 237 -12.00 -1.64 9.31
N SER A 238 -12.60 -1.83 8.13
CA SER A 238 -11.94 -2.45 6.97
C SER A 238 -12.56 -1.96 5.66
N ASP A 239 -11.78 -2.01 4.56
CA ASP A 239 -12.29 -1.67 3.23
C ASP A 239 -13.47 -2.56 2.82
N THR A 240 -13.50 -3.83 3.27
CA THR A 240 -14.63 -4.73 3.00
C THR A 240 -15.91 -4.25 3.69
N ASN A 241 -15.83 -3.95 4.99
CA ASN A 241 -17.00 -3.48 5.74
C ASN A 241 -17.53 -2.15 5.19
N ILE A 242 -16.63 -1.24 4.78
CA ILE A 242 -17.02 0.04 4.17
C ILE A 242 -17.76 -0.21 2.85
N ALA A 243 -17.20 -1.05 1.98
CA ALA A 243 -17.82 -1.39 0.69
C ALA A 243 -19.19 -2.05 0.87
N GLU A 244 -19.31 -2.99 1.82
CA GLU A 244 -20.57 -3.64 2.17
C GLU A 244 -21.59 -2.62 2.69
N GLU A 245 -21.22 -1.74 3.61
CA GLU A 245 -22.13 -0.73 4.17
C GLU A 245 -22.59 0.27 3.11
N VAL A 246 -21.66 0.82 2.31
CA VAL A 246 -21.98 1.81 1.29
C VAL A 246 -22.86 1.22 0.20
N SER A 247 -22.73 -0.07 -0.13
CA SER A 247 -23.48 -0.72 -1.21
C SER A 247 -24.92 -1.07 -0.86
N GLN A 248 -25.36 -0.96 0.40
CA GLN A 248 -26.70 -1.35 0.82
C GLN A 248 -27.79 -0.47 0.20
N GLU A 249 -28.98 -1.03 -0.01
CA GLU A 249 -30.16 -0.30 -0.49
C GLU A 249 -30.57 0.86 0.44
N THR A 250 -30.26 0.75 1.73
CA THR A 250 -30.55 1.77 2.74
C THR A 250 -29.48 2.86 2.82
N ALA A 251 -28.40 2.74 2.05
CA ALA A 251 -27.25 3.65 2.08
C ALA A 251 -27.24 4.66 0.94
N ALA A 252 -28.41 4.94 0.32
CA ALA A 252 -28.52 5.91 -0.76
C ALA A 252 -27.86 7.24 -0.40
N GLY A 253 -26.96 7.73 -1.25
CA GLY A 253 -26.21 8.98 -1.06
C GLY A 253 -24.99 8.89 -0.15
N LYS A 254 -24.72 7.74 0.49
CA LYS A 254 -23.45 7.55 1.22
C LYS A 254 -22.28 7.43 0.25
N ILE A 255 -21.12 7.86 0.72
CA ILE A 255 -19.84 7.80 0.01
C ILE A 255 -18.83 7.05 0.89
N GLY A 256 -18.12 6.10 0.30
CA GLY A 256 -16.98 5.44 0.95
C GLY A 256 -15.67 5.77 0.23
N LEU A 257 -14.57 5.80 0.97
CA LEU A 257 -13.23 5.84 0.40
C LEU A 257 -12.57 4.49 0.70
N PHE A 258 -12.51 3.60 -0.31
CA PHE A 258 -12.03 2.24 -0.14
C PHE A 258 -11.42 1.66 -1.42
N VAL A 259 -10.74 0.53 -1.28
CA VAL A 259 -10.03 -0.16 -2.38
C VAL A 259 -11.01 -0.60 -3.46
N LEU A 260 -10.78 -0.15 -4.70
CA LEU A 260 -11.63 -0.46 -5.86
C LEU A 260 -11.86 -1.97 -6.05
N SER A 261 -10.85 -2.79 -5.76
CA SER A 261 -10.96 -4.24 -5.89
C SER A 261 -12.01 -4.90 -4.98
N LYS A 262 -12.61 -4.17 -4.04
CA LYS A 262 -13.71 -4.69 -3.20
C LYS A 262 -15.02 -4.83 -3.95
N LEU A 263 -15.20 -4.13 -5.08
CA LEU A 263 -16.38 -4.27 -5.93
C LEU A 263 -16.62 -5.71 -6.45
N ARG A 264 -15.57 -6.54 -6.47
CA ARG A 264 -15.67 -7.96 -6.84
C ARG A 264 -16.26 -8.87 -5.75
N SER A 265 -16.35 -8.39 -4.52
CA SER A 265 -16.86 -9.21 -3.41
C SER A 265 -18.34 -9.50 -3.59
N SER A 266 -18.73 -10.76 -3.41
CA SER A 266 -20.15 -11.17 -3.48
C SER A 266 -21.05 -10.55 -2.40
N SER A 267 -20.45 -10.01 -1.33
CA SER A 267 -21.14 -9.27 -0.26
C SER A 267 -21.36 -7.80 -0.59
N VAL A 268 -20.78 -7.29 -1.69
CA VAL A 268 -20.91 -5.91 -2.15
C VAL A 268 -21.91 -5.84 -3.30
N LEU A 269 -22.94 -5.02 -3.15
CA LEU A 269 -23.94 -4.78 -4.20
C LEU A 269 -23.38 -3.74 -5.19
N ALA A 270 -22.46 -4.16 -6.05
CA ALA A 270 -21.71 -3.28 -6.94
C ALA A 270 -22.59 -2.47 -7.90
N ASP A 271 -23.72 -3.00 -8.31
CA ASP A 271 -24.68 -2.31 -9.19
C ASP A 271 -25.29 -1.05 -8.55
N ASN A 272 -25.23 -0.94 -7.21
CA ASN A 272 -25.69 0.21 -6.46
C ASN A 272 -24.61 1.33 -6.38
N LEU A 273 -23.43 1.11 -6.96
CA LEU A 273 -22.26 1.94 -6.74
C LEU A 273 -21.76 2.62 -8.00
N THR A 274 -21.32 3.88 -7.87
CA THR A 274 -20.62 4.63 -8.91
C THR A 274 -19.25 5.04 -8.40
N VAL A 275 -18.22 4.74 -9.19
CA VAL A 275 -16.81 5.03 -8.86
C VAL A 275 -16.46 6.45 -9.31
N ALA A 276 -15.87 7.22 -8.43
CA ALA A 276 -15.35 8.53 -8.77
C ALA A 276 -14.13 8.41 -9.69
N GLN A 277 -14.07 9.30 -10.66
CA GLN A 277 -12.96 9.44 -11.60
C GLN A 277 -12.61 10.92 -11.72
N TYR A 278 -11.42 11.22 -12.18
CA TYR A 278 -11.00 12.60 -12.43
C TYR A 278 -11.12 12.98 -13.91
N ASP A 279 -11.24 12.03 -14.81
CA ASP A 279 -11.39 12.26 -16.24
C ASP A 279 -12.87 12.34 -16.64
N ALA A 280 -13.29 13.51 -17.14
CA ALA A 280 -14.65 13.76 -17.62
C ALA A 280 -15.06 12.90 -18.83
N SER A 281 -14.12 12.26 -19.54
CA SER A 281 -14.38 11.35 -20.65
C SER A 281 -14.77 9.93 -20.19
N ALA A 282 -14.56 9.60 -18.92
CA ALA A 282 -14.81 8.29 -18.37
C ALA A 282 -16.29 8.09 -17.97
N ASN A 283 -16.74 6.84 -18.03
CA ASN A 283 -18.06 6.44 -17.54
C ASN A 283 -18.05 6.42 -16.00
N GLY A 284 -18.47 7.48 -15.37
CA GLY A 284 -18.48 7.64 -13.92
C GLY A 284 -18.81 9.07 -13.56
N TYR A 285 -18.68 9.43 -12.28
CA TYR A 285 -18.72 10.83 -11.89
C TYR A 285 -17.31 11.33 -11.58
N THR A 286 -17.03 12.59 -12.00
CA THR A 286 -15.74 13.22 -11.83
C THR A 286 -15.69 13.99 -10.52
N VAL A 287 -14.62 13.82 -9.75
CA VAL A 287 -14.37 14.55 -8.49
C VAL A 287 -13.04 15.29 -8.58
N GLU A 288 -13.06 16.60 -8.40
CA GLU A 288 -11.86 17.48 -8.43
C GLU A 288 -11.43 17.86 -7.02
N PRO A 289 -10.11 18.04 -6.74
CA PRO A 289 -8.97 17.88 -7.65
C PRO A 289 -8.41 16.46 -7.67
N PHE A 290 -9.01 15.50 -6.97
CA PHE A 290 -8.63 14.09 -6.95
C PHE A 290 -9.85 13.20 -6.68
N ALA A 291 -9.83 12.00 -7.26
CA ALA A 291 -10.90 11.00 -7.04
C ALA A 291 -10.61 10.02 -5.89
N GLY A 292 -9.47 10.18 -5.24
CA GLY A 292 -8.96 9.30 -4.19
C GLY A 292 -7.43 9.32 -4.16
N PHE A 293 -6.84 8.20 -3.76
CA PHE A 293 -5.38 8.07 -3.69
C PHE A 293 -4.90 6.69 -4.14
N MET A 294 -3.62 6.60 -4.45
CA MET A 294 -2.95 5.38 -4.87
C MET A 294 -1.64 5.21 -4.12
N TYR A 295 -1.33 3.99 -3.76
CA TYR A 295 -0.13 3.68 -2.99
C TYR A 295 0.53 2.40 -3.49
N PRO A 296 1.87 2.31 -3.39
CA PRO A 296 2.63 1.13 -3.78
C PRO A 296 2.56 0.02 -2.74
N MET A 297 2.83 -1.20 -3.18
CA MET A 297 3.13 -2.36 -2.37
C MET A 297 4.48 -2.91 -2.80
N TYR A 298 5.37 -3.07 -1.86
CA TYR A 298 6.76 -3.43 -2.07
C TYR A 298 7.02 -4.91 -1.77
N ALA A 299 7.95 -5.50 -2.50
CA ALA A 299 8.41 -6.88 -2.31
C ALA A 299 9.91 -6.88 -1.99
N MET A 300 10.28 -7.30 -0.76
CA MET A 300 11.63 -7.14 -0.23
C MET A 300 12.15 -8.44 0.40
N VAL A 301 13.43 -8.74 0.19
CA VAL A 301 14.12 -9.83 0.89
C VAL A 301 14.39 -9.40 2.33
N SER A 302 14.10 -10.28 3.31
CA SER A 302 14.45 -10.03 4.71
C SER A 302 15.95 -10.24 4.93
N ALA A 303 16.59 -9.37 5.71
CA ALA A 303 17.97 -9.58 6.13
C ALA A 303 18.13 -10.79 7.09
N ALA A 304 17.00 -11.30 7.65
CA ALA A 304 16.97 -12.52 8.45
C ALA A 304 16.65 -13.78 7.61
N ALA A 305 16.64 -13.68 6.28
CA ALA A 305 16.29 -14.77 5.40
C ALA A 305 17.23 -15.98 5.58
N ASN A 306 16.62 -17.15 5.81
CA ASN A 306 17.35 -18.42 5.77
C ASN A 306 17.39 -19.00 4.34
N ARG A 307 16.51 -18.49 3.47
CA ARG A 307 16.34 -18.92 2.08
C ARG A 307 16.37 -17.74 1.11
N PRO A 308 17.48 -16.98 1.01
CA PRO A 308 17.56 -15.76 0.21
C PRO A 308 17.37 -16.01 -1.29
N TYR A 309 17.85 -17.15 -1.83
CA TYR A 309 17.63 -17.49 -3.26
C TYR A 309 16.16 -17.80 -3.53
N THR A 310 15.46 -18.48 -2.60
CA THR A 310 14.02 -18.71 -2.73
C THR A 310 13.24 -17.41 -2.63
N ALA A 311 13.64 -16.47 -1.76
CA ALA A 311 13.01 -15.17 -1.65
C ALA A 311 13.15 -14.38 -2.96
N MET A 312 14.33 -14.37 -3.58
CA MET A 312 14.57 -13.73 -4.87
C MET A 312 13.77 -14.40 -6.00
N LEU A 313 13.71 -15.74 -6.04
CA LEU A 313 12.91 -16.46 -7.02
C LEU A 313 11.41 -16.19 -6.85
N PHE A 314 10.93 -16.06 -5.61
CA PHE A 314 9.53 -15.71 -5.38
C PHE A 314 9.22 -14.26 -5.79
N ILE A 315 10.14 -13.30 -5.56
CA ILE A 315 10.00 -11.94 -6.07
C ILE A 315 9.95 -11.95 -7.61
N GLU A 316 10.82 -12.71 -8.28
CA GLU A 316 10.76 -12.87 -9.73
C GLU A 316 9.42 -13.44 -10.20
N TYR A 317 8.93 -14.50 -9.54
CA TYR A 317 7.63 -15.10 -9.83
C TYR A 317 6.48 -14.09 -9.66
N LEU A 318 6.46 -13.33 -8.58
CA LEU A 318 5.44 -12.31 -8.32
C LEU A 318 5.36 -11.23 -9.42
N MET A 319 6.46 -10.98 -10.11
CA MET A 319 6.55 -10.01 -11.21
C MET A 319 6.16 -10.60 -12.57
N THR A 320 5.72 -11.86 -12.63
CA THR A 320 5.14 -12.50 -13.83
C THR A 320 3.61 -12.39 -13.84
N ALA A 321 2.99 -12.60 -15.01
CA ALA A 321 1.53 -12.62 -15.13
C ALA A 321 0.88 -13.74 -14.28
N GLU A 322 1.54 -14.89 -14.16
CA GLU A 322 1.10 -16.02 -13.33
C GLU A 322 1.18 -15.68 -11.83
N GLY A 323 2.31 -15.17 -11.38
CA GLY A 323 2.51 -14.77 -9.98
C GLY A 323 1.64 -13.59 -9.55
N PHE A 324 1.31 -12.70 -10.48
CA PHE A 324 0.42 -11.56 -10.25
C PHE A 324 -1.07 -11.93 -10.29
N GLU A 325 -1.46 -13.08 -10.80
CA GLU A 325 -2.86 -13.51 -10.99
C GLU A 325 -3.74 -13.27 -9.74
N PRO A 326 -3.32 -13.59 -8.51
CA PRO A 326 -4.15 -13.37 -7.33
C PRO A 326 -4.65 -11.91 -7.18
N TRP A 327 -3.90 -10.94 -7.68
CA TRP A 327 -4.26 -9.51 -7.68
C TRP A 327 -4.90 -9.09 -9.01
N GLY A 328 -4.30 -9.48 -10.13
CA GLY A 328 -4.68 -9.08 -11.48
C GLY A 328 -6.04 -9.56 -11.97
N LYS A 329 -6.66 -10.53 -11.29
CA LYS A 329 -8.01 -11.01 -11.62
C LYS A 329 -9.14 -10.02 -11.29
N SER A 330 -8.85 -8.93 -10.60
CA SER A 330 -9.82 -7.90 -10.22
C SER A 330 -9.31 -6.52 -10.58
N ILE A 331 -10.22 -5.57 -10.85
CA ILE A 331 -9.89 -4.16 -10.98
C ILE A 331 -9.27 -3.60 -9.70
N GLY A 332 -8.50 -2.52 -9.80
CA GLY A 332 -7.92 -1.79 -8.67
C GLY A 332 -6.61 -2.36 -8.12
N ALA A 333 -5.89 -3.15 -8.90
CA ALA A 333 -4.52 -3.60 -8.61
C ALA A 333 -3.71 -3.61 -9.91
N TYR A 334 -2.55 -2.97 -9.90
CA TYR A 334 -1.76 -2.68 -11.09
C TYR A 334 -0.32 -3.09 -10.87
N SER A 335 0.19 -4.04 -11.66
CA SER A 335 1.60 -4.42 -11.61
C SER A 335 2.49 -3.24 -12.02
N SER A 336 3.66 -3.09 -11.39
CA SER A 336 4.69 -2.19 -11.87
C SER A 336 5.38 -2.71 -13.14
N ASN A 337 5.28 -4.03 -13.42
CA ASN A 337 5.72 -4.60 -14.68
C ASN A 337 4.71 -4.26 -15.78
N VAL A 338 5.08 -3.35 -16.69
CA VAL A 338 4.23 -2.88 -17.80
C VAL A 338 3.79 -3.95 -18.78
N GLN A 339 4.39 -5.14 -18.76
CA GLN A 339 3.94 -6.28 -19.56
C GLN A 339 2.67 -6.94 -19.00
N ILE A 340 2.31 -6.65 -17.76
CA ILE A 340 1.10 -7.17 -17.12
C ILE A 340 0.02 -6.08 -17.20
N PRO A 341 -0.93 -6.20 -18.14
CA PRO A 341 -1.95 -5.17 -18.31
C PRO A 341 -2.91 -5.12 -17.12
N ALA A 342 -3.51 -3.95 -16.90
CA ALA A 342 -4.64 -3.81 -16.00
C ALA A 342 -5.78 -4.75 -16.43
N LYS A 343 -6.64 -5.11 -15.47
CA LYS A 343 -7.83 -5.93 -15.73
C LYS A 343 -8.72 -5.26 -16.78
N GLU A 344 -9.23 -6.04 -17.72
CA GLU A 344 -10.20 -5.55 -18.70
C GLU A 344 -11.38 -4.82 -18.02
N GLY A 345 -11.69 -3.63 -18.51
CA GLY A 345 -12.72 -2.75 -17.93
C GLY A 345 -12.21 -1.79 -16.85
N ASP A 346 -10.92 -1.87 -16.47
CA ASP A 346 -10.26 -0.89 -15.60
C ASP A 346 -9.48 0.15 -16.42
N LEU A 347 -9.19 1.29 -15.80
CA LEU A 347 -8.28 2.28 -16.38
C LEU A 347 -6.83 1.80 -16.23
N GLY A 348 -5.95 2.26 -17.11
CA GLY A 348 -4.52 1.96 -16.99
C GLY A 348 -3.88 2.66 -15.80
N ILE A 349 -2.78 2.07 -15.30
CA ILE A 349 -2.01 2.58 -14.15
C ILE A 349 -1.60 4.06 -14.34
N GLU A 350 -1.18 4.46 -15.53
CA GLU A 350 -0.75 5.84 -15.82
C GLU A 350 -1.90 6.85 -15.69
N THR A 351 -3.13 6.45 -16.06
CA THR A 351 -4.31 7.28 -15.85
C THR A 351 -4.58 7.47 -14.36
N TRP A 352 -4.47 6.41 -13.56
CA TRP A 352 -4.64 6.51 -12.12
C TRP A 352 -3.54 7.31 -11.45
N LYS A 353 -2.27 7.10 -11.80
CA LYS A 353 -1.14 7.91 -11.29
C LYS A 353 -1.33 9.40 -11.57
N ALA A 354 -1.87 9.77 -12.73
CA ALA A 354 -2.10 11.16 -13.11
C ALA A 354 -3.29 11.82 -12.38
N THR A 355 -4.23 11.05 -11.84
CA THR A 355 -5.52 11.56 -11.32
C THR A 355 -5.73 11.32 -9.83
N LEU A 356 -4.83 10.58 -9.18
CA LEU A 356 -4.91 10.24 -7.77
C LEU A 356 -3.77 10.88 -6.97
N VAL A 357 -3.99 11.04 -5.67
CA VAL A 357 -2.91 11.46 -4.76
C VAL A 357 -1.95 10.28 -4.61
N MET A 358 -0.70 10.49 -5.01
CA MET A 358 0.38 9.51 -4.87
C MET A 358 1.16 9.76 -3.59
N GLU A 359 1.71 8.70 -2.98
CA GLU A 359 2.61 8.83 -1.84
C GLU A 359 3.97 9.36 -2.27
N ASP A 360 4.53 10.23 -1.43
CA ASP A 360 5.93 10.65 -1.43
C ASP A 360 6.50 10.25 -0.05
N PRO A 361 7.27 9.15 0.03
CA PRO A 361 7.80 8.66 1.30
C PRO A 361 8.65 9.67 2.06
N ASP A 362 9.45 10.46 1.37
CA ASP A 362 10.33 11.47 1.99
C ASP A 362 9.51 12.59 2.61
N PHE A 363 8.51 13.11 1.89
CA PHE A 363 7.60 14.09 2.46
C PHE A 363 6.83 13.56 3.67
N ILE A 364 6.38 12.29 3.60
CA ILE A 364 5.65 11.63 4.69
C ILE A 364 6.54 11.46 5.93
N LEU A 365 7.82 11.12 5.75
CA LEU A 365 8.79 11.01 6.83
C LEU A 365 9.02 12.35 7.53
N ASP A 366 9.27 13.40 6.76
CA ASP A 366 9.62 14.72 7.28
C ASP A 366 8.45 15.43 7.98
N ASN A 367 7.21 15.18 7.52
CA ASN A 367 6.03 15.96 7.96
C ASN A 367 4.99 15.12 8.71
N GLY A 368 5.12 13.80 8.70
CA GLY A 368 4.08 12.88 9.18
C GLY A 368 3.71 13.07 10.64
N ASP A 369 4.66 13.30 11.55
CA ASP A 369 4.40 13.39 12.99
C ASP A 369 3.50 14.59 13.35
N GLU A 370 3.72 15.72 12.68
CA GLU A 370 2.90 16.89 12.86
C GLU A 370 1.46 16.66 12.40
N VAL A 371 1.31 16.07 11.20
CA VAL A 371 -0.02 15.83 10.62
C VAL A 371 -0.76 14.75 11.40
N ARG A 372 -0.08 13.68 11.86
CA ARG A 372 -0.68 12.66 12.75
C ARG A 372 -1.21 13.29 14.04
N THR A 373 -0.44 14.17 14.67
CA THR A 373 -0.86 14.92 15.86
C THR A 373 -2.05 15.83 15.57
N PHE A 374 -2.13 16.39 14.37
CA PHE A 374 -3.27 17.20 13.96
C PHE A 374 -4.51 16.35 13.73
N VAL A 375 -4.39 15.27 12.96
CA VAL A 375 -5.47 14.34 12.58
C VAL A 375 -6.10 13.68 13.81
N SER A 376 -5.31 13.29 14.83
CA SER A 376 -5.82 12.65 16.05
C SER A 376 -6.86 13.49 16.82
N LYS A 377 -6.93 14.79 16.58
CA LYS A 377 -7.94 15.68 17.20
C LYS A 377 -9.34 15.50 16.61
N TYR A 378 -9.45 14.90 15.44
CA TYR A 378 -10.69 14.74 14.67
C TYR A 378 -11.16 13.28 14.56
N ILE A 379 -10.37 12.34 15.06
CA ILE A 379 -10.72 10.92 15.12
C ILE A 379 -11.14 10.61 16.56
N GLN A 380 -12.44 10.49 16.79
CA GLN A 380 -12.99 10.15 18.12
C GLN A 380 -13.89 8.93 18.02
#